data_a16d76eb0d982d09e234d142784d457d
#
_entry.id   a16d76eb0d982d09e234d142784d457d
#
_cell.length_a   1.000
_cell.length_b   1.000
_cell.length_c   1.000
_cell.angle_alpha   90.00
_cell.angle_beta   90.00
_cell.angle_gamma   90.00
#
_symmetry.space_group_name_H-M   'P 1'
#
loop_
_entity.id
_entity.type
_entity.pdbx_description
1 polymer ?
#
loop_
_entity_poly.entity_id
_entity_poly.type
_entity_poly.pdbx_seq_one_letter_code
_entity_poly.pdbx_strand_id
1 'polypeptide(L)'
;MKIKHQMLCVSLFALIGCGNSTLSQLDMPAQKSAQVVVGYYGRGIDPMIRQYMREKEVTGVVVAVIQNNGPAEFHSYGITDDKNRYPITPDTLFALGSLSKGVTAEVTTMLVDEGVFNWTDTLETLLPQNTPLSPDAKNITLLQLVTHTSGLPRQPMDLLTLENLMRYFSNGENFYTQLDSDAVLGYLSDFTAPDARVPQYSNIGYAILGYILQRRTGEPIQALAQRMIFEPLAMTNSSYTPTLLKAYPRRALGHAGDQPKLITRGHLTPDWVFNKNMMGAASLYSSARDLTNYARAHFTSTTVSAIDQAFAEATQTYYYRQKEAANIAWVSDEFSAQKITYQVGYIGGYSSYIGFDKRNRNAVVVLQNSFNWSNYIGQTILTRLAQQGKGD
;
A
#
# COMPACT_ATOMS: atom_id res chain seq x y z
N MET A 1 -32.65 15.17 -23.01
CA MET A 1 -31.80 15.44 -21.85
C MET A 1 -31.23 14.18 -21.19
N LYS A 2 -31.76 12.96 -21.41
CA LYS A 2 -31.27 11.70 -20.86
C LYS A 2 -30.01 11.11 -21.55
N ILE A 3 -29.75 11.44 -22.80
CA ILE A 3 -28.63 10.88 -23.59
C ILE A 3 -27.26 11.47 -23.18
N LYS A 4 -27.22 12.74 -22.74
CA LYS A 4 -25.96 13.38 -22.32
C LYS A 4 -25.40 12.83 -20.99
N HIS A 5 -26.26 12.33 -20.10
CA HIS A 5 -25.83 11.74 -18.83
C HIS A 5 -25.23 10.34 -19.00
N GLN A 6 -25.75 9.55 -19.95
CA GLN A 6 -25.20 8.22 -20.25
C GLN A 6 -23.81 8.28 -20.91
N MET A 7 -23.58 9.26 -21.79
CA MET A 7 -22.26 9.45 -22.41
C MET A 7 -21.20 9.91 -21.40
N LEU A 8 -21.57 10.73 -20.41
CA LEU A 8 -20.65 11.17 -19.36
C LEU A 8 -20.27 10.02 -18.43
N CYS A 9 -21.24 9.16 -18.07
CA CYS A 9 -20.97 7.96 -17.25
C CYS A 9 -20.04 6.96 -17.96
N VAL A 10 -20.18 6.74 -19.26
CA VAL A 10 -19.30 5.81 -20.00
C VAL A 10 -17.87 6.34 -20.10
N SER A 11 -17.70 7.65 -20.28
CA SER A 11 -16.37 8.29 -20.31
C SER A 11 -15.69 8.26 -18.92
N LEU A 12 -16.47 8.37 -17.84
CA LEU A 12 -15.96 8.28 -16.47
C LEU A 12 -15.47 6.84 -16.12
N PHE A 13 -16.22 5.82 -16.54
CA PHE A 13 -15.81 4.43 -16.33
C PHE A 13 -14.48 4.09 -17.03
N ALA A 14 -14.23 4.65 -18.20
CA ALA A 14 -12.95 4.49 -18.91
C ALA A 14 -11.78 5.18 -18.20
N LEU A 15 -12.02 6.23 -17.42
CA LEU A 15 -11.00 6.93 -16.63
C LEU A 15 -10.72 6.24 -15.27
N ILE A 16 -11.72 5.57 -14.69
CA ILE A 16 -11.62 4.87 -13.40
C ILE A 16 -10.93 3.51 -13.55
N GLY A 17 -10.98 2.90 -14.73
CA GLY A 17 -10.35 1.61 -15.02
C GLY A 17 -8.84 1.61 -15.16
N CYS A 18 -8.15 2.74 -14.94
CA CYS A 18 -6.72 2.89 -15.18
C CYS A 18 -5.84 2.67 -13.94
N GLY A 19 -6.33 2.08 -12.87
CA GLY A 19 -5.51 1.83 -11.69
C GLY A 19 -5.62 0.41 -11.21
N ASN A 20 -4.59 -0.39 -11.41
CA ASN A 20 -4.46 -1.62 -10.66
C ASN A 20 -4.35 -1.28 -9.18
N SER A 21 -5.44 -1.46 -8.44
CA SER A 21 -5.39 -1.51 -6.99
C SER A 21 -4.74 -2.82 -6.55
N THR A 22 -4.33 -2.92 -5.29
CA THR A 22 -3.90 -4.19 -4.72
C THR A 22 -4.92 -5.30 -5.01
N LEU A 23 -6.22 -4.98 -4.96
CA LEU A 23 -7.29 -5.93 -5.26
C LEU A 23 -7.58 -6.13 -6.76
N SER A 24 -7.23 -5.21 -7.64
CA SER A 24 -7.27 -5.48 -9.09
C SER A 24 -6.09 -6.35 -9.53
N GLN A 25 -5.02 -6.41 -8.76
CA GLN A 25 -3.99 -7.45 -8.93
C GLN A 25 -4.50 -8.82 -8.48
N LEU A 26 -5.49 -8.89 -7.57
CA LEU A 26 -6.20 -10.13 -7.24
C LEU A 26 -6.94 -10.72 -8.46
N ASP A 27 -7.31 -9.90 -9.44
CA ASP A 27 -7.98 -10.34 -10.67
C ASP A 27 -7.00 -10.80 -11.76
N MET A 28 -5.70 -10.50 -11.60
CA MET A 28 -4.67 -11.01 -12.51
C MET A 28 -4.21 -12.39 -12.03
N PRO A 29 -4.32 -13.45 -12.87
CA PRO A 29 -3.73 -14.73 -12.51
C PRO A 29 -2.25 -14.54 -12.22
N ALA A 30 -1.83 -14.77 -10.99
CA ALA A 30 -0.46 -14.63 -10.54
C ALA A 30 0.54 -15.36 -11.46
N GLN A 31 0.11 -16.48 -12.02
CA GLN A 31 0.84 -17.27 -12.97
C GLN A 31 1.11 -16.57 -14.33
N LYS A 32 0.23 -15.65 -14.76
CA LYS A 32 0.44 -14.84 -15.99
C LYS A 32 1.48 -13.74 -15.78
N SER A 33 1.42 -13.04 -14.65
CA SER A 33 2.39 -11.99 -14.34
C SER A 33 3.79 -12.59 -14.15
N ALA A 34 3.93 -13.69 -13.43
CA ALA A 34 5.22 -14.35 -13.23
C ALA A 34 5.83 -14.89 -14.55
N GLN A 35 5.04 -15.50 -15.43
CA GLN A 35 5.53 -16.02 -16.71
C GLN A 35 5.98 -14.92 -17.68
N VAL A 36 5.19 -13.86 -17.81
CA VAL A 36 5.51 -12.73 -18.69
C VAL A 36 6.81 -12.06 -18.23
N VAL A 37 6.97 -11.85 -16.93
CA VAL A 37 8.12 -11.12 -16.39
C VAL A 37 9.39 -11.98 -16.39
N VAL A 38 9.31 -13.29 -16.09
CA VAL A 38 10.48 -14.20 -16.13
C VAL A 38 11.04 -14.34 -17.54
N GLY A 39 10.20 -14.36 -18.57
CA GLY A 39 10.64 -14.38 -19.96
C GLY A 39 11.27 -13.06 -20.42
N TYR A 40 10.87 -11.95 -19.81
CA TYR A 40 11.19 -10.61 -20.28
C TYR A 40 12.52 -10.07 -19.72
N TYR A 41 12.83 -10.27 -18.44
CA TYR A 41 13.97 -9.66 -17.77
C TYR A 41 15.27 -10.49 -17.75
N GLY A 42 15.38 -11.53 -18.51
CA GLY A 42 16.62 -12.29 -18.64
C GLY A 42 17.13 -12.92 -17.31
N ARG A 43 18.44 -13.02 -17.15
CA ARG A 43 19.09 -13.61 -15.98
C ARG A 43 19.81 -12.56 -15.14
N GLY A 44 19.79 -12.73 -13.81
CA GLY A 44 20.44 -11.83 -12.84
C GLY A 44 19.58 -10.63 -12.44
N ILE A 45 19.84 -10.09 -11.25
CA ILE A 45 19.05 -9.00 -10.65
C ILE A 45 19.41 -7.66 -11.29
N ASP A 46 20.70 -7.32 -11.38
CA ASP A 46 21.14 -6.04 -11.96
C ASP A 46 20.70 -5.83 -13.42
N PRO A 47 20.89 -6.79 -14.33
CA PRO A 47 20.39 -6.67 -15.69
C PRO A 47 18.86 -6.47 -15.74
N MET A 48 18.10 -7.15 -14.88
CA MET A 48 16.65 -7.00 -14.78
C MET A 48 16.26 -5.58 -14.38
N ILE A 49 16.89 -5.04 -13.34
CA ILE A 49 16.61 -3.69 -12.87
C ILE A 49 16.93 -2.66 -13.95
N ARG A 50 18.11 -2.75 -14.58
CA ARG A 50 18.53 -1.84 -15.65
C ARG A 50 17.61 -1.90 -16.86
N GLN A 51 17.14 -3.07 -17.23
CA GLN A 51 16.18 -3.24 -18.31
C GLN A 51 14.83 -2.61 -17.93
N TYR A 52 14.31 -2.91 -16.75
CA TYR A 52 13.09 -2.32 -16.21
C TYR A 52 13.14 -0.77 -16.18
N MET A 53 14.26 -0.21 -15.70
CA MET A 53 14.43 1.24 -15.66
C MET A 53 14.36 1.88 -17.05
N ARG A 54 15.00 1.26 -18.07
CA ARG A 54 14.96 1.78 -19.44
C ARG A 54 13.55 1.72 -20.03
N GLU A 55 12.86 0.60 -19.84
CA GLU A 55 11.51 0.38 -20.39
C GLU A 55 10.44 1.22 -19.75
N LYS A 56 10.58 1.48 -18.46
CA LYS A 56 9.62 2.27 -17.67
C LYS A 56 10.07 3.71 -17.45
N GLU A 57 11.22 4.10 -17.97
CA GLU A 57 11.80 5.43 -17.79
C GLU A 57 11.83 5.84 -16.30
N VAL A 58 12.38 4.96 -15.46
CA VAL A 58 12.44 5.16 -14.01
C VAL A 58 13.58 6.09 -13.67
N THR A 59 13.30 7.18 -12.97
CA THR A 59 14.29 8.19 -12.55
C THR A 59 15.24 7.64 -11.49
N GLY A 60 14.69 6.95 -10.50
CA GLY A 60 15.48 6.34 -9.43
C GLY A 60 14.77 5.14 -8.82
N VAL A 61 15.53 4.11 -8.47
CA VAL A 61 15.01 2.88 -7.87
C VAL A 61 16.01 2.28 -6.90
N VAL A 62 15.50 1.71 -5.82
CA VAL A 62 16.24 0.79 -4.96
C VAL A 62 15.48 -0.52 -4.87
N VAL A 63 16.19 -1.61 -5.09
CA VAL A 63 15.71 -2.98 -4.87
C VAL A 63 16.53 -3.59 -3.74
N ALA A 64 15.85 -4.05 -2.70
CA ALA A 64 16.47 -4.81 -1.62
C ALA A 64 16.01 -6.26 -1.69
N VAL A 65 16.93 -7.17 -1.47
CA VAL A 65 16.71 -8.63 -1.53
C VAL A 65 17.22 -9.28 -0.27
N ILE A 66 16.39 -10.10 0.35
CA ILE A 66 16.77 -11.02 1.43
C ILE A 66 16.55 -12.43 0.89
N GLN A 67 17.61 -13.24 0.88
CA GLN A 67 17.56 -14.64 0.50
C GLN A 67 17.88 -15.54 1.70
N ASN A 68 17.03 -16.53 1.95
CA ASN A 68 17.21 -17.54 3.03
C ASN A 68 17.53 -16.91 4.39
N ASN A 69 16.86 -15.80 4.73
CA ASN A 69 17.13 -15.01 5.94
C ASN A 69 18.56 -14.45 6.05
N GLY A 70 19.32 -14.45 4.97
CA GLY A 70 20.66 -13.86 4.90
C GLY A 70 20.67 -12.33 5.04
N PRO A 71 21.84 -11.69 4.93
CA PRO A 71 21.94 -10.23 4.88
C PRO A 71 21.13 -9.65 3.73
N ALA A 72 20.60 -8.45 3.92
CA ALA A 72 19.92 -7.75 2.84
C ALA A 72 20.95 -7.23 1.80
N GLU A 73 20.74 -7.54 0.54
CA GLU A 73 21.48 -6.99 -0.59
C GLU A 73 20.71 -5.82 -1.18
N PHE A 74 21.39 -4.72 -1.51
CA PHE A 74 20.78 -3.51 -2.03
C PHE A 74 21.32 -3.16 -3.41
N HIS A 75 20.41 -2.97 -4.36
CA HIS A 75 20.69 -2.55 -5.72
C HIS A 75 20.04 -1.18 -5.95
N SER A 76 20.85 -0.12 -5.98
CA SER A 76 20.37 1.27 -6.05
C SER A 76 20.85 1.92 -7.35
N TYR A 77 19.93 2.55 -8.08
CA TYR A 77 20.20 3.20 -9.37
C TYR A 77 19.42 4.50 -9.50
N GLY A 78 20.01 5.43 -10.28
CA GLY A 78 19.36 6.70 -10.60
C GLY A 78 19.51 7.74 -9.49
N ILE A 79 18.65 8.73 -9.52
CA ILE A 79 18.75 9.97 -8.73
C ILE A 79 17.44 10.33 -8.06
N THR A 80 17.52 11.17 -7.01
CA THR A 80 16.36 11.66 -6.27
C THR A 80 15.49 12.59 -7.09
N ASP A 81 16.11 13.44 -7.91
CA ASP A 81 15.46 14.43 -8.79
C ASP A 81 16.50 15.06 -9.73
N ASP A 82 16.03 15.72 -10.78
CA ASP A 82 16.90 16.33 -11.79
C ASP A 82 17.65 17.58 -11.29
N LYS A 83 17.13 18.25 -10.27
CA LYS A 83 17.72 19.50 -9.74
C LYS A 83 18.89 19.21 -8.81
N ASN A 84 18.66 18.38 -7.78
CA ASN A 84 19.67 18.10 -6.76
C ASN A 84 20.55 16.92 -7.12
N ARG A 85 20.03 15.97 -7.89
CA ARG A 85 20.72 14.80 -8.44
C ARG A 85 21.44 13.94 -7.39
N TYR A 86 20.93 13.88 -6.16
CA TYR A 86 21.48 12.95 -5.17
C TYR A 86 21.30 11.52 -5.65
N PRO A 87 22.32 10.65 -5.53
CA PRO A 87 22.17 9.25 -5.88
C PRO A 87 21.16 8.56 -4.96
N ILE A 88 20.39 7.61 -5.50
CA ILE A 88 19.56 6.73 -4.70
C ILE A 88 20.46 5.82 -3.86
N THR A 89 20.12 5.68 -2.60
CA THR A 89 20.80 4.82 -1.62
C THR A 89 19.78 3.94 -0.89
N PRO A 90 20.21 2.90 -0.15
CA PRO A 90 19.31 2.12 0.69
C PRO A 90 18.56 2.94 1.75
N ASP A 91 19.09 4.11 2.12
CA ASP A 91 18.55 5.01 3.14
C ASP A 91 17.75 6.18 2.56
N THR A 92 17.65 6.27 1.24
CA THR A 92 16.81 7.28 0.56
C THR A 92 15.35 7.07 0.93
N LEU A 93 14.67 8.17 1.29
CA LEU A 93 13.26 8.14 1.64
C LEU A 93 12.38 8.19 0.39
N PHE A 94 11.34 7.37 0.39
CA PHE A 94 10.29 7.33 -0.64
C PHE A 94 8.91 7.39 0.02
N ALA A 95 7.97 8.04 -0.64
CA ALA A 95 6.57 7.91 -0.28
C ALA A 95 6.06 6.52 -0.66
N LEU A 96 5.43 5.83 0.27
CA LEU A 96 5.04 4.42 0.10
C LEU A 96 3.60 4.22 -0.37
N GLY A 97 2.77 5.28 -0.27
CA GLY A 97 1.36 5.16 -0.60
C GLY A 97 0.68 4.04 0.20
N SER A 98 0.01 3.15 -0.48
CA SER A 98 -0.83 2.11 0.14
C SER A 98 -0.08 1.08 0.99
N LEU A 99 1.25 0.98 0.94
CA LEU A 99 2.00 0.19 1.91
C LEU A 99 1.78 0.69 3.36
N SER A 100 1.37 1.95 3.52
CA SER A 100 0.93 2.51 4.81
C SER A 100 -0.11 1.64 5.51
N LYS A 101 -0.99 1.02 4.73
CA LYS A 101 -2.10 0.21 5.25
C LYS A 101 -1.62 -1.03 5.99
N GLY A 102 -0.52 -1.65 5.56
CA GLY A 102 0.08 -2.79 6.26
C GLY A 102 0.42 -2.45 7.69
N VAL A 103 1.22 -1.41 7.88
CA VAL A 103 1.62 -0.94 9.21
C VAL A 103 0.39 -0.52 10.04
N THR A 104 -0.56 0.21 9.44
CA THR A 104 -1.80 0.62 10.14
C THR A 104 -2.62 -0.58 10.59
N ALA A 105 -2.74 -1.59 9.74
CA ALA A 105 -3.50 -2.80 10.05
C ALA A 105 -2.81 -3.65 11.12
N GLU A 106 -1.50 -3.75 11.10
CA GLU A 106 -0.73 -4.48 12.11
C GLU A 106 -0.74 -3.78 13.47
N VAL A 107 -0.67 -2.44 13.50
CA VAL A 107 -0.96 -1.67 14.73
C VAL A 107 -2.36 -1.98 15.24
N THR A 108 -3.36 -2.08 14.34
CA THR A 108 -4.72 -2.44 14.75
C THR A 108 -4.77 -3.85 15.33
N THR A 109 -4.07 -4.81 14.71
CA THR A 109 -3.98 -6.20 15.19
C THR A 109 -3.37 -6.25 16.59
N MET A 110 -2.25 -5.53 16.82
CA MET A 110 -1.64 -5.45 18.15
C MET A 110 -2.60 -4.86 19.19
N LEU A 111 -3.37 -3.83 18.83
CA LEU A 111 -4.37 -3.25 19.74
C LEU A 111 -5.56 -4.19 20.00
N VAL A 112 -5.88 -5.08 19.09
CA VAL A 112 -6.85 -6.17 19.31
C VAL A 112 -6.26 -7.19 20.29
N ASP A 113 -5.01 -7.60 20.11
CA ASP A 113 -4.32 -8.52 21.02
C ASP A 113 -4.18 -7.95 22.44
N GLU A 114 -4.02 -6.61 22.57
CA GLU A 114 -4.02 -5.88 23.84
C GLU A 114 -5.43 -5.73 24.46
N GLY A 115 -6.49 -6.15 23.77
CA GLY A 115 -7.88 -6.03 24.24
C GLY A 115 -8.46 -4.61 24.16
N VAL A 116 -7.79 -3.69 23.45
CA VAL A 116 -8.32 -2.32 23.21
C VAL A 116 -9.50 -2.36 22.26
N PHE A 117 -9.49 -3.30 21.32
CA PHE A 117 -10.53 -3.57 20.34
C PHE A 117 -10.84 -5.05 20.25
N ASN A 118 -11.99 -5.38 19.64
CA ASN A 118 -12.30 -6.73 19.16
C ASN A 118 -12.56 -6.69 17.65
N TRP A 119 -12.20 -7.73 16.93
CA TRP A 119 -12.46 -7.83 15.48
C TRP A 119 -13.93 -7.71 15.11
N THR A 120 -14.81 -8.06 16.04
CA THR A 120 -16.28 -8.00 15.89
C THR A 120 -16.88 -6.65 16.29
N ASP A 121 -16.10 -5.72 16.83
CA ASP A 121 -16.58 -4.38 17.14
C ASP A 121 -17.11 -3.71 15.86
N THR A 122 -18.31 -3.13 15.95
CA THR A 122 -18.99 -2.52 14.81
C THR A 122 -18.82 -1.01 14.77
N LEU A 123 -19.03 -0.38 13.61
CA LEU A 123 -18.99 1.08 13.52
C LEU A 123 -19.98 1.76 14.47
N GLU A 124 -21.13 1.12 14.76
CA GLU A 124 -22.08 1.64 15.75
C GLU A 124 -21.47 1.77 17.13
N THR A 125 -20.59 0.85 17.53
CA THR A 125 -19.91 0.87 18.84
C THR A 125 -18.60 1.67 18.85
N LEU A 126 -17.94 1.76 17.70
CA LEU A 126 -16.62 2.39 17.57
C LEU A 126 -16.69 3.91 17.31
N LEU A 127 -17.75 4.38 16.68
CA LEU A 127 -17.94 5.78 16.34
C LEU A 127 -18.74 6.55 17.42
N PRO A 128 -18.72 7.89 17.42
CA PRO A 128 -19.57 8.69 18.31
C PRO A 128 -21.05 8.34 18.14
N GLN A 129 -21.80 8.32 19.22
CA GLN A 129 -23.24 7.96 19.21
C GLN A 129 -24.09 8.83 18.27
N ASN A 130 -23.66 10.06 18.01
CA ASN A 130 -24.35 10.99 17.11
C ASN A 130 -23.87 10.91 15.66
N THR A 131 -22.97 9.97 15.32
CA THR A 131 -22.54 9.76 13.94
C THR A 131 -23.72 9.21 13.13
N PRO A 132 -24.12 9.87 12.03
CA PRO A 132 -25.20 9.37 11.19
C PRO A 132 -24.73 8.10 10.46
N LEU A 133 -25.34 6.97 10.77
CA LEU A 133 -25.02 5.69 10.18
C LEU A 133 -26.27 5.07 9.53
N SER A 134 -26.16 4.64 8.29
CA SER A 134 -27.18 3.77 7.68
C SER A 134 -27.26 2.43 8.40
N PRO A 135 -28.35 1.66 8.25
CA PRO A 135 -28.48 0.33 8.83
C PRO A 135 -27.31 -0.60 8.43
N ASP A 136 -26.82 -0.49 7.19
CA ASP A 136 -25.71 -1.30 6.71
C ASP A 136 -24.36 -0.83 7.28
N ALA A 137 -24.15 0.48 7.37
CA ALA A 137 -22.93 1.03 7.95
C ALA A 137 -22.75 0.65 9.42
N LYS A 138 -23.83 0.62 10.21
CA LYS A 138 -23.80 0.24 11.63
C LYS A 138 -23.14 -1.12 11.86
N ASN A 139 -23.37 -2.07 10.95
CA ASN A 139 -22.93 -3.45 11.06
C ASN A 139 -21.53 -3.72 10.48
N ILE A 140 -20.86 -2.73 9.91
CA ILE A 140 -19.47 -2.90 9.44
C ILE A 140 -18.58 -3.14 10.65
N THR A 141 -17.83 -4.24 10.63
CA THR A 141 -16.91 -4.62 11.71
C THR A 141 -15.50 -4.09 11.48
N LEU A 142 -14.71 -4.02 12.55
CA LEU A 142 -13.29 -3.67 12.49
C LEU A 142 -12.52 -4.60 11.54
N LEU A 143 -12.76 -5.93 11.62
CA LEU A 143 -12.16 -6.90 10.71
C LEU A 143 -12.48 -6.61 9.25
N GLN A 144 -13.72 -6.23 8.94
CA GLN A 144 -14.12 -5.90 7.57
C GLN A 144 -13.44 -4.65 7.02
N LEU A 145 -13.08 -3.69 7.87
CA LEU A 145 -12.29 -2.53 7.44
C LEU A 145 -10.87 -2.93 7.03
N VAL A 146 -10.18 -3.70 7.86
CA VAL A 146 -8.77 -4.07 7.61
C VAL A 146 -8.59 -5.10 6.50
N THR A 147 -9.59 -5.94 6.24
CA THR A 147 -9.59 -6.97 5.17
C THR A 147 -10.20 -6.49 3.86
N HIS A 148 -10.65 -5.23 3.79
CA HIS A 148 -11.34 -4.67 2.62
C HIS A 148 -12.65 -5.41 2.25
N THR A 149 -13.34 -6.00 3.22
CA THR A 149 -14.61 -6.71 3.01
C THR A 149 -15.84 -5.96 3.52
N SER A 150 -15.67 -4.68 3.87
CA SER A 150 -16.76 -3.82 4.34
C SER A 150 -17.78 -3.45 3.26
N GLY A 151 -17.39 -3.51 2.00
CA GLY A 151 -18.19 -3.03 0.86
C GLY A 151 -18.04 -1.51 0.62
N LEU A 152 -17.28 -0.80 1.47
CA LEU A 152 -16.98 0.61 1.26
C LEU A 152 -16.16 0.80 -0.02
N PRO A 153 -16.47 1.81 -0.87
CA PRO A 153 -15.74 2.04 -2.11
C PRO A 153 -14.33 2.56 -1.87
N ARG A 154 -13.53 2.63 -2.92
CA ARG A 154 -12.19 3.21 -2.86
C ARG A 154 -12.22 4.64 -2.34
N GLN A 155 -13.15 5.45 -2.84
CA GLN A 155 -13.38 6.84 -2.50
C GLN A 155 -14.83 7.22 -2.80
N PRO A 156 -15.37 8.30 -2.19
CA PRO A 156 -16.67 8.83 -2.61
C PRO A 156 -16.65 9.18 -4.11
N MET A 157 -17.77 9.01 -4.78
CA MET A 157 -17.94 9.34 -6.20
C MET A 157 -18.89 10.54 -6.32
N ASP A 158 -18.48 11.68 -5.79
CA ASP A 158 -19.17 12.96 -5.88
C ASP A 158 -18.51 13.92 -6.89
N LEU A 159 -19.13 15.08 -7.11
CA LEU A 159 -18.61 16.09 -8.04
C LEU A 159 -17.25 16.64 -7.61
N LEU A 160 -17.02 16.77 -6.31
CA LEU A 160 -15.77 17.29 -5.76
C LEU A 160 -14.62 16.29 -5.99
N THR A 161 -14.87 15.01 -5.75
CA THR A 161 -13.91 13.94 -6.07
C THR A 161 -13.58 13.93 -7.56
N LEU A 162 -14.57 14.13 -8.43
CA LEU A 162 -14.35 14.21 -9.87
C LEU A 162 -13.48 15.41 -10.25
N GLU A 163 -13.76 16.61 -9.70
CA GLU A 163 -12.94 17.80 -9.93
C GLU A 163 -11.50 17.57 -9.48
N ASN A 164 -11.30 17.04 -8.28
CA ASN A 164 -9.98 16.73 -7.76
C ASN A 164 -9.23 15.68 -8.59
N LEU A 165 -9.95 14.70 -9.14
CA LEU A 165 -9.36 13.71 -10.04
C LEU A 165 -8.90 14.34 -11.36
N MET A 166 -9.65 15.31 -11.90
CA MET A 166 -9.24 16.08 -13.09
C MET A 166 -8.00 16.93 -12.80
N ARG A 167 -7.89 17.54 -11.63
CA ARG A 167 -6.69 18.26 -11.18
C ARG A 167 -5.50 17.30 -11.08
N TYR A 168 -5.69 16.11 -10.49
CA TYR A 168 -4.65 15.10 -10.43
C TYR A 168 -4.13 14.74 -11.84
N PHE A 169 -5.00 14.49 -12.80
CA PHE A 169 -4.57 14.15 -14.16
C PHE A 169 -3.79 15.27 -14.85
N SER A 170 -4.12 16.53 -14.57
CA SER A 170 -3.51 17.70 -15.22
C SER A 170 -2.24 18.18 -14.55
N ASN A 171 -2.16 18.16 -13.22
CA ASN A 171 -1.06 18.75 -12.46
C ASN A 171 -0.46 17.86 -11.36
N GLY A 172 -1.01 16.64 -11.17
CA GLY A 172 -0.50 15.68 -10.19
C GLY A 172 -0.92 15.93 -8.74
N GLU A 173 -1.78 16.92 -8.49
CA GLU A 173 -2.22 17.26 -7.13
C GLU A 173 -2.91 16.09 -6.43
N ASN A 174 -2.80 16.07 -5.10
CA ASN A 174 -3.45 15.07 -4.26
C ASN A 174 -4.99 15.23 -4.31
N PHE A 175 -5.70 14.27 -4.84
CA PHE A 175 -7.16 14.31 -4.91
C PHE A 175 -7.88 13.84 -3.63
N TYR A 176 -7.14 13.39 -2.61
CA TYR A 176 -7.68 13.00 -1.30
C TYR A 176 -7.70 14.12 -0.27
N THR A 177 -7.29 15.33 -0.61
CA THR A 177 -7.21 16.47 0.33
C THR A 177 -8.52 16.79 1.02
N GLN A 178 -9.65 16.53 0.34
CA GLN A 178 -11.00 16.81 0.80
C GLN A 178 -11.61 15.71 1.69
N LEU A 179 -10.93 14.55 1.82
CA LEU A 179 -11.41 13.46 2.66
C LEU A 179 -11.06 13.70 4.14
N ASP A 180 -11.65 14.72 4.73
CA ASP A 180 -11.59 14.94 6.18
C ASP A 180 -12.56 14.02 6.94
N SER A 181 -12.65 14.20 8.27
CA SER A 181 -13.52 13.37 9.10
C SER A 181 -14.99 13.50 8.70
N ASP A 182 -15.43 14.72 8.40
CA ASP A 182 -16.84 15.00 8.13
C ASP A 182 -17.26 14.38 6.78
N ALA A 183 -16.42 14.52 5.75
CA ALA A 183 -16.66 13.91 4.45
C ALA A 183 -16.69 12.38 4.52
N VAL A 184 -15.72 11.78 5.24
CA VAL A 184 -15.59 10.32 5.36
C VAL A 184 -16.72 9.73 6.21
N LEU A 185 -17.07 10.36 7.36
CA LEU A 185 -18.15 9.88 8.22
C LEU A 185 -19.51 10.19 7.63
N GLY A 186 -19.66 11.34 6.94
CA GLY A 186 -20.89 11.69 6.24
C GLY A 186 -21.30 10.68 5.17
N TYR A 187 -20.34 10.05 4.49
CA TYR A 187 -20.60 8.99 3.52
C TYR A 187 -21.34 7.78 4.13
N LEU A 188 -21.17 7.54 5.43
CA LEU A 188 -21.77 6.39 6.11
C LEU A 188 -23.28 6.50 6.29
N SER A 189 -23.85 7.72 6.24
CA SER A 189 -25.30 7.95 6.40
C SER A 189 -26.13 7.31 5.29
N ASP A 190 -25.59 7.29 4.08
CA ASP A 190 -26.27 6.81 2.88
C ASP A 190 -25.67 5.51 2.33
N PHE A 191 -24.71 4.94 3.05
CA PHE A 191 -24.05 3.69 2.63
C PHE A 191 -25.04 2.53 2.56
N THR A 192 -25.00 1.82 1.44
CA THR A 192 -25.70 0.55 1.24
C THR A 192 -24.67 -0.53 0.92
N ALA A 193 -24.71 -1.63 1.66
CA ALA A 193 -23.79 -2.72 1.45
C ALA A 193 -24.08 -3.44 0.13
N PRO A 194 -23.05 -3.85 -0.63
CA PRO A 194 -23.24 -4.69 -1.81
C PRO A 194 -23.78 -6.08 -1.40
N ASP A 195 -24.52 -6.72 -2.29
CA ASP A 195 -25.10 -8.06 -2.05
C ASP A 195 -24.03 -9.11 -1.73
N ALA A 196 -22.88 -9.03 -2.41
CA ALA A 196 -21.75 -9.91 -2.17
C ALA A 196 -20.63 -9.15 -1.46
N ARG A 197 -20.27 -9.61 -0.25
CA ARG A 197 -19.13 -9.05 0.51
C ARG A 197 -17.83 -9.73 0.08
N VAL A 198 -17.37 -9.38 -1.12
CA VAL A 198 -16.05 -9.76 -1.62
C VAL A 198 -15.04 -8.66 -1.29
N PRO A 199 -13.73 -8.93 -1.25
CA PRO A 199 -12.73 -7.90 -1.07
C PRO A 199 -12.88 -6.79 -2.10
N GLN A 200 -13.12 -5.57 -1.61
CA GLN A 200 -13.20 -4.34 -2.40
C GLN A 200 -12.30 -3.30 -1.75
N TYR A 201 -11.20 -2.99 -2.42
CA TYR A 201 -10.20 -2.07 -1.89
C TYR A 201 -10.80 -0.70 -1.54
N SER A 202 -10.63 -0.28 -0.28
CA SER A 202 -11.22 0.94 0.25
C SER A 202 -10.19 1.83 0.96
N ASN A 203 -9.98 3.03 0.44
CA ASN A 203 -9.25 4.08 1.14
C ASN A 203 -10.12 4.72 2.22
N ILE A 204 -11.45 4.82 1.98
CA ILE A 204 -12.42 5.29 2.99
C ILE A 204 -12.38 4.39 4.22
N GLY A 205 -12.36 3.06 4.03
CA GLY A 205 -12.28 2.13 5.16
C GLY A 205 -11.06 2.38 6.04
N TYR A 206 -9.90 2.66 5.44
CA TYR A 206 -8.68 2.98 6.20
C TYR A 206 -8.65 4.39 6.77
N ALA A 207 -9.36 5.35 6.17
CA ALA A 207 -9.56 6.67 6.78
C ALA A 207 -10.43 6.57 8.04
N ILE A 208 -11.52 5.77 7.98
CA ILE A 208 -12.38 5.48 9.14
C ILE A 208 -11.56 4.74 10.21
N LEU A 209 -10.76 3.76 9.83
CA LEU A 209 -9.87 3.03 10.74
C LEU A 209 -8.91 3.99 11.46
N GLY A 210 -8.23 4.89 10.74
CA GLY A 210 -7.36 5.89 11.35
C GLY A 210 -8.07 6.79 12.35
N TYR A 211 -9.30 7.21 12.04
CA TYR A 211 -10.15 7.97 12.95
C TYR A 211 -10.50 7.17 14.22
N ILE A 212 -10.90 5.90 14.07
CA ILE A 212 -11.25 5.00 15.18
C ILE A 212 -10.04 4.77 16.09
N LEU A 213 -8.86 4.49 15.52
CA LEU A 213 -7.63 4.28 16.28
C LEU A 213 -7.31 5.50 17.16
N GLN A 214 -7.25 6.69 16.54
CA GLN A 214 -6.96 7.93 17.28
C GLN A 214 -8.01 8.22 18.35
N ARG A 215 -9.29 7.99 18.05
CA ARG A 215 -10.37 8.23 19.02
C ARG A 215 -10.27 7.32 20.23
N ARG A 216 -10.01 6.05 20.03
CA ARG A 216 -10.02 5.04 21.12
C ARG A 216 -8.77 5.11 21.98
N THR A 217 -7.60 5.33 21.35
CA THR A 217 -6.31 5.33 22.05
C THR A 217 -5.88 6.72 22.53
N GLY A 218 -6.43 7.79 21.95
CA GLY A 218 -5.96 9.16 22.14
C GLY A 218 -4.67 9.49 21.40
N GLU A 219 -4.05 8.51 20.71
CA GLU A 219 -2.78 8.65 20.00
C GLU A 219 -3.00 8.66 18.47
N PRO A 220 -2.30 9.52 17.70
CA PRO A 220 -2.32 9.47 16.25
C PRO A 220 -1.56 8.22 15.76
N ILE A 221 -1.89 7.75 14.54
CA ILE A 221 -1.23 6.58 13.95
C ILE A 221 0.30 6.69 13.91
N GLN A 222 0.85 7.90 13.77
CA GLN A 222 2.30 8.13 13.84
C GLN A 222 2.88 7.69 15.18
N ALA A 223 2.26 8.07 16.30
CA ALA A 223 2.76 7.71 17.64
C ALA A 223 2.60 6.22 17.91
N LEU A 224 1.45 5.65 17.53
CA LEU A 224 1.20 4.20 17.65
C LEU A 224 2.23 3.39 16.86
N ALA A 225 2.41 3.68 15.57
CA ALA A 225 3.35 2.98 14.71
C ALA A 225 4.81 3.15 15.18
N GLN A 226 5.17 4.36 15.62
CA GLN A 226 6.51 4.64 16.16
C GLN A 226 6.83 3.72 17.33
N ARG A 227 5.97 3.68 18.32
CA ARG A 227 6.14 2.91 19.56
C ARG A 227 6.03 1.39 19.34
N MET A 228 5.05 0.98 18.53
CA MET A 228 4.68 -0.44 18.41
C MET A 228 5.49 -1.19 17.35
N ILE A 229 5.96 -0.51 16.30
CA ILE A 229 6.60 -1.14 15.14
C ILE A 229 7.97 -0.51 14.84
N PHE A 230 8.06 0.82 14.64
CA PHE A 230 9.27 1.43 14.09
C PHE A 230 10.46 1.36 15.04
N GLU A 231 10.27 1.71 16.30
CA GLU A 231 11.34 1.62 17.31
C GLU A 231 11.79 0.18 17.56
N PRO A 232 10.86 -0.78 17.81
CA PRO A 232 11.28 -2.17 18.05
C PRO A 232 12.00 -2.82 16.86
N LEU A 233 11.68 -2.42 15.62
CA LEU A 233 12.30 -2.93 14.40
C LEU A 233 13.47 -2.07 13.90
N ALA A 234 13.90 -1.07 14.66
CA ALA A 234 14.96 -0.12 14.30
C ALA A 234 14.71 0.58 12.92
N MET A 235 13.47 0.94 12.64
CA MET A 235 13.04 1.63 11.43
C MET A 235 13.16 3.15 11.60
N THR A 236 14.38 3.64 11.69
CA THR A 236 14.68 5.06 12.03
C THR A 236 14.37 6.06 10.92
N ASN A 237 14.15 5.58 9.70
CA ASN A 237 13.80 6.35 8.51
C ASN A 237 12.35 6.11 8.07
N SER A 238 11.45 5.78 9.00
CA SER A 238 10.04 5.51 8.73
C SER A 238 9.14 6.43 9.53
N SER A 239 8.19 7.09 8.85
CA SER A 239 7.27 8.02 9.52
C SER A 239 6.03 8.30 8.67
N TYR A 240 4.87 8.39 9.32
CA TYR A 240 3.64 8.93 8.73
C TYR A 240 3.66 10.47 8.66
N THR A 241 4.59 11.10 9.41
CA THR A 241 4.85 12.54 9.37
C THR A 241 6.29 12.74 8.88
N PRO A 242 6.55 12.62 7.57
CA PRO A 242 7.91 12.48 7.02
C PRO A 242 8.79 13.70 7.28
N THR A 243 8.20 14.88 7.51
CA THR A 243 8.93 16.11 7.86
C THR A 243 9.69 16.00 9.18
N LEU A 244 9.37 15.01 10.03
CA LEU A 244 10.12 14.72 11.25
C LEU A 244 11.43 13.97 10.98
N LEU A 245 11.58 13.36 9.80
CA LEU A 245 12.76 12.59 9.44
C LEU A 245 13.91 13.48 8.99
N LYS A 246 15.10 13.25 9.55
CA LYS A 246 16.32 14.00 9.23
C LYS A 246 16.69 13.97 7.74
N ALA A 247 16.41 12.84 7.09
CA ALA A 247 16.69 12.61 5.68
C ALA A 247 15.64 13.22 4.74
N TYR A 248 14.51 13.75 5.25
CA TYR A 248 13.41 14.25 4.44
C TYR A 248 13.81 15.32 3.40
N PRO A 249 14.71 16.27 3.69
CA PRO A 249 15.16 17.25 2.68
C PRO A 249 15.88 16.63 1.48
N ARG A 250 16.42 15.42 1.62
CA ARG A 250 17.12 14.67 0.56
C ARG A 250 16.33 13.47 0.05
N ARG A 251 15.02 13.43 0.29
CA ARG A 251 14.15 12.34 -0.20
C ARG A 251 14.17 12.25 -1.71
N ALA A 252 13.83 11.11 -2.24
CA ALA A 252 13.45 11.01 -3.65
C ALA A 252 12.19 11.84 -3.90
N LEU A 253 12.15 12.62 -4.98
CA LEU A 253 10.98 13.36 -5.41
C LEU A 253 10.22 12.56 -6.48
N GLY A 254 8.90 12.59 -6.43
CA GLY A 254 8.05 11.82 -7.33
C GLY A 254 8.07 12.35 -8.77
N HIS A 255 8.03 11.44 -9.74
CA HIS A 255 7.98 11.76 -11.17
C HIS A 255 6.78 11.08 -11.83
N ALA A 256 6.19 11.77 -12.80
CA ALA A 256 5.15 11.20 -13.64
C ALA A 256 5.69 9.99 -14.43
N GLY A 257 4.85 9.00 -14.57
CA GLY A 257 5.10 7.77 -15.32
C GLY A 257 3.85 7.36 -16.08
N ASP A 258 3.26 6.23 -15.71
CA ASP A 258 1.95 5.83 -16.23
C ASP A 258 0.82 6.77 -15.73
N GLN A 259 1.09 7.52 -14.67
CA GLN A 259 0.26 8.57 -14.10
C GLN A 259 1.13 9.74 -13.59
N PRO A 260 0.61 10.96 -13.43
CA PRO A 260 -0.67 11.46 -13.99
C PRO A 260 -0.67 11.52 -15.53
N LYS A 261 -1.83 11.25 -16.15
CA LYS A 261 -1.93 11.06 -17.62
C LYS A 261 -1.51 12.25 -18.48
N LEU A 262 -1.71 13.47 -17.98
CA LEU A 262 -1.46 14.69 -18.76
C LEU A 262 -0.11 15.34 -18.42
N ILE A 263 0.66 14.75 -17.51
CA ILE A 263 2.03 15.18 -17.23
C ILE A 263 2.99 14.30 -18.02
N THR A 264 3.96 14.92 -18.68
CA THR A 264 5.00 14.20 -19.42
C THR A 264 5.77 13.28 -18.49
N ARG A 265 5.96 12.03 -18.90
CA ARG A 265 6.75 11.03 -18.16
C ARG A 265 8.13 11.58 -17.82
N GLY A 266 8.59 11.31 -16.61
CA GLY A 266 9.87 11.80 -16.06
C GLY A 266 9.82 13.22 -15.49
N HIS A 267 8.71 13.97 -15.63
CA HIS A 267 8.56 15.26 -14.97
C HIS A 267 8.17 15.11 -13.51
N LEU A 268 8.63 16.05 -12.67
CA LEU A 268 8.29 16.10 -11.26
C LEU A 268 6.78 16.22 -11.05
N THR A 269 6.29 15.52 -10.05
CA THR A 269 4.92 15.66 -9.52
C THR A 269 4.96 16.28 -8.13
N PRO A 270 3.91 16.99 -7.70
CA PRO A 270 3.81 17.49 -6.33
C PRO A 270 3.86 16.37 -5.30
N ASP A 271 4.47 16.63 -4.15
CA ASP A 271 4.32 15.76 -2.98
C ASP A 271 2.88 15.78 -2.48
N TRP A 272 2.39 14.60 -2.10
CA TRP A 272 1.07 14.49 -1.52
C TRP A 272 1.14 14.63 0.00
N VAL A 273 0.37 15.59 0.51
CA VAL A 273 0.17 15.80 1.94
C VAL A 273 -1.22 15.30 2.30
N PHE A 274 -1.32 14.55 3.39
CA PHE A 274 -2.58 13.98 3.86
C PHE A 274 -3.03 14.63 5.15
N ASN A 275 -4.35 14.76 5.31
CA ASN A 275 -4.94 15.09 6.60
C ASN A 275 -4.79 13.90 7.57
N LYS A 276 -5.02 14.14 8.85
CA LYS A 276 -4.82 13.16 9.92
C LYS A 276 -5.59 11.84 9.72
N ASN A 277 -6.75 11.87 9.07
CA ASN A 277 -7.56 10.65 8.88
C ASN A 277 -7.00 9.77 7.77
N MET A 278 -6.49 10.40 6.70
CA MET A 278 -5.90 9.67 5.56
C MET A 278 -4.47 9.20 5.81
N MET A 279 -3.81 9.66 6.89
CA MET A 279 -2.42 9.29 7.18
C MET A 279 -2.23 7.78 7.18
N GLY A 280 -3.04 7.04 7.93
CA GLY A 280 -2.95 5.58 8.01
C GLY A 280 -3.20 4.85 6.71
N ALA A 281 -3.83 5.49 5.73
CA ALA A 281 -4.11 4.91 4.42
C ALA A 281 -2.95 5.07 3.42
N ALA A 282 -2.13 6.15 3.50
CA ALA A 282 -1.23 6.47 2.41
C ALA A 282 -0.02 7.38 2.74
N SER A 283 0.14 7.89 3.96
CA SER A 283 1.12 8.95 4.27
C SER A 283 2.52 8.45 4.65
N LEU A 284 2.73 7.15 4.78
CA LEU A 284 4.02 6.60 5.22
C LEU A 284 5.14 6.88 4.21
N TYR A 285 6.24 7.41 4.74
CA TYR A 285 7.55 7.41 4.07
C TYR A 285 8.47 6.42 4.76
N SER A 286 9.32 5.77 3.98
CA SER A 286 10.34 4.88 4.53
C SER A 286 11.52 4.74 3.57
N SER A 287 12.54 4.00 4.00
CA SER A 287 13.71 3.60 3.23
C SER A 287 13.69 2.09 2.92
N ALA A 288 14.46 1.67 1.92
CA ALA A 288 14.59 0.25 1.62
C ALA A 288 15.21 -0.52 2.79
N ARG A 289 16.14 0.09 3.51
CA ARG A 289 16.77 -0.50 4.70
C ARG A 289 15.73 -0.78 5.79
N ASP A 290 14.91 0.19 6.14
CA ASP A 290 13.87 0.00 7.16
C ASP A 290 12.86 -1.05 6.75
N LEU A 291 12.45 -1.03 5.48
CA LEU A 291 11.49 -2.02 4.96
C LEU A 291 12.07 -3.44 4.90
N THR A 292 13.40 -3.62 4.83
CA THR A 292 13.99 -4.96 4.99
C THR A 292 13.88 -5.46 6.43
N ASN A 293 14.01 -4.58 7.43
CA ASN A 293 13.75 -4.94 8.82
C ASN A 293 12.30 -5.35 9.03
N TYR A 294 11.38 -4.55 8.50
CA TYR A 294 9.95 -4.81 8.54
C TYR A 294 9.57 -6.13 7.83
N ALA A 295 10.07 -6.36 6.60
CA ALA A 295 9.83 -7.61 5.89
C ALA A 295 10.37 -8.84 6.63
N ARG A 296 11.58 -8.74 7.20
CA ARG A 296 12.22 -9.81 7.97
C ARG A 296 11.40 -10.22 9.20
N ALA A 297 10.78 -9.27 9.89
CA ALA A 297 9.96 -9.53 11.06
C ALA A 297 8.73 -10.41 10.76
N HIS A 298 8.31 -10.55 9.49
CA HIS A 298 7.21 -11.44 9.10
C HIS A 298 7.60 -12.92 9.03
N PHE A 299 8.89 -13.27 9.02
CA PHE A 299 9.35 -14.65 8.93
C PHE A 299 10.52 -15.00 9.88
N THR A 300 10.89 -14.08 10.75
CA THR A 300 11.90 -14.28 11.79
C THR A 300 11.37 -13.67 13.07
N SER A 301 11.41 -14.44 14.16
CA SER A 301 10.99 -13.93 15.47
C SER A 301 11.81 -12.71 15.86
N THR A 302 11.10 -11.72 16.38
CA THR A 302 11.68 -10.49 16.91
C THR A 302 11.94 -10.64 18.43
N THR A 303 12.44 -9.59 19.07
CA THR A 303 12.54 -9.53 20.53
C THR A 303 11.21 -9.14 21.21
N VAL A 304 10.18 -8.84 20.42
CA VAL A 304 8.86 -8.38 20.88
C VAL A 304 7.78 -9.35 20.43
N SER A 305 7.32 -10.21 21.33
CA SER A 305 6.34 -11.26 21.02
C SER A 305 5.02 -10.71 20.46
N ALA A 306 4.61 -9.51 20.87
CA ALA A 306 3.41 -8.87 20.34
C ALA A 306 3.51 -8.57 18.83
N ILE A 307 4.71 -8.19 18.33
CA ILE A 307 4.95 -8.03 16.90
C ILE A 307 4.83 -9.38 16.21
N ASP A 308 5.47 -10.42 16.73
CA ASP A 308 5.46 -11.75 16.11
C ASP A 308 4.03 -12.31 15.98
N GLN A 309 3.19 -12.11 17.00
CA GLN A 309 1.80 -12.53 17.01
C GLN A 309 0.98 -11.74 15.99
N ALA A 310 1.02 -10.42 16.04
CA ALA A 310 0.25 -9.55 15.13
C ALA A 310 0.65 -9.76 13.67
N PHE A 311 1.94 -9.93 13.35
CA PHE A 311 2.42 -10.16 11.99
C PHE A 311 2.07 -11.56 11.48
N ALA A 312 2.01 -12.54 12.38
CA ALA A 312 1.51 -13.87 12.04
C ALA A 312 0.01 -13.82 11.70
N GLU A 313 -0.79 -13.14 12.51
CA GLU A 313 -2.22 -12.97 12.30
C GLU A 313 -2.53 -12.14 11.05
N ALA A 314 -1.85 -11.00 10.86
CA ALA A 314 -2.06 -10.12 9.70
C ALA A 314 -1.85 -10.83 8.34
N THR A 315 -1.06 -11.90 8.33
CA THR A 315 -0.77 -12.68 7.12
C THR A 315 -1.56 -13.99 7.02
N GLN A 316 -2.52 -14.23 7.92
CA GLN A 316 -3.50 -15.29 7.76
C GLN A 316 -4.49 -14.95 6.65
N THR A 317 -5.02 -15.96 5.99
CA THR A 317 -6.02 -15.79 4.95
C THR A 317 -7.41 -15.65 5.58
N TYR A 318 -8.02 -14.49 5.39
CA TYR A 318 -9.41 -14.22 5.83
C TYR A 318 -10.41 -14.35 4.69
N TYR A 319 -9.99 -14.13 3.46
CA TYR A 319 -10.81 -14.33 2.30
C TYR A 319 -10.02 -15.08 1.22
N TYR A 320 -10.56 -16.22 0.79
CA TYR A 320 -9.89 -17.10 -0.17
C TYR A 320 -10.53 -16.97 -1.55
N ARG A 321 -9.70 -16.74 -2.57
CA ARG A 321 -10.04 -16.88 -3.99
C ARG A 321 -9.16 -17.96 -4.60
N GLN A 322 -9.57 -18.48 -5.76
CA GLN A 322 -8.74 -19.43 -6.50
C GLN A 322 -7.39 -18.79 -6.86
N LYS A 323 -6.30 -19.28 -6.26
CA LYS A 323 -4.90 -18.83 -6.41
C LYS A 323 -4.52 -17.52 -5.71
N GLU A 324 -5.44 -16.87 -5.02
CA GLU A 324 -5.19 -15.60 -4.33
C GLU A 324 -5.91 -15.56 -3.00
N ALA A 325 -5.37 -14.86 -2.05
CA ALA A 325 -5.95 -14.74 -0.73
C ALA A 325 -5.83 -13.30 -0.21
N ALA A 326 -6.89 -12.79 0.39
CA ALA A 326 -6.87 -11.52 1.09
C ALA A 326 -6.66 -11.76 2.60
N ASN A 327 -5.69 -11.06 3.14
CA ASN A 327 -5.31 -11.08 4.54
C ASN A 327 -5.64 -9.70 5.17
N ILE A 328 -5.16 -9.43 6.36
CA ILE A 328 -5.26 -8.09 6.97
C ILE A 328 -4.30 -7.15 6.24
N ALA A 329 -4.82 -6.31 5.32
CA ALA A 329 -4.10 -5.42 4.42
C ALA A 329 -3.12 -6.08 3.42
N TRP A 330 -2.78 -7.34 3.59
CA TRP A 330 -1.87 -8.06 2.70
C TRP A 330 -2.61 -8.88 1.66
N VAL A 331 -1.92 -9.17 0.57
CA VAL A 331 -2.40 -10.09 -0.48
C VAL A 331 -1.44 -11.27 -0.56
N SER A 332 -1.97 -12.45 -0.75
CA SER A 332 -1.17 -13.65 -0.97
C SER A 332 -1.49 -14.30 -2.29
N ASP A 333 -0.44 -14.57 -3.08
CA ASP A 333 -0.51 -15.41 -4.28
C ASP A 333 -0.08 -16.82 -3.91
N GLU A 334 -0.88 -17.80 -4.28
CA GLU A 334 -0.60 -19.21 -4.03
C GLU A 334 -0.36 -19.95 -5.34
N PHE A 335 0.88 -20.40 -5.55
CA PHE A 335 1.24 -21.20 -6.73
C PHE A 335 1.87 -22.52 -6.30
N SER A 336 1.32 -23.63 -6.69
CA SER A 336 1.97 -24.96 -6.51
C SER A 336 2.49 -25.10 -5.12
N ALA A 337 2.67 -25.11 -4.17
CA ALA A 337 3.29 -25.18 -2.85
C ALA A 337 4.04 -23.91 -2.40
N GLN A 338 3.88 -22.80 -3.13
CA GLN A 338 4.46 -21.50 -2.73
C GLN A 338 3.36 -20.51 -2.39
N LYS A 339 3.55 -19.79 -1.28
CA LYS A 339 2.71 -18.66 -0.87
C LYS A 339 3.59 -17.43 -0.80
N ILE A 340 3.35 -16.48 -1.68
CA ILE A 340 4.01 -15.17 -1.67
C ILE A 340 3.01 -14.17 -1.10
N THR A 341 3.38 -13.51 -0.02
CA THR A 341 2.59 -12.44 0.59
C THR A 341 3.22 -11.10 0.25
N TYR A 342 2.42 -10.14 -0.22
CA TYR A 342 2.94 -8.88 -0.70
C TYR A 342 1.95 -7.72 -0.56
N GLN A 343 2.49 -6.52 -0.70
CA GLN A 343 1.74 -5.28 -0.90
C GLN A 343 2.38 -4.45 -2.00
N VAL A 344 1.57 -3.61 -2.64
CA VAL A 344 2.01 -2.57 -3.57
C VAL A 344 1.47 -1.22 -3.15
N GLY A 345 2.22 -0.17 -3.43
CA GLY A 345 1.82 1.19 -3.18
C GLY A 345 2.00 2.08 -4.41
N TYR A 346 1.02 2.95 -4.62
CA TYR A 346 1.03 3.94 -5.68
C TYR A 346 0.56 5.27 -5.11
N ILE A 347 1.35 6.31 -5.28
CA ILE A 347 1.05 7.64 -4.75
C ILE A 347 1.83 8.71 -5.49
N GLY A 348 1.16 9.81 -5.90
CA GLY A 348 1.81 10.91 -6.58
C GLY A 348 2.70 10.42 -7.72
N GLY A 349 3.99 10.59 -7.60
CA GLY A 349 5.00 10.14 -8.56
C GLY A 349 5.80 8.92 -8.11
N TYR A 350 5.24 8.03 -7.26
CA TYR A 350 5.98 6.90 -6.69
C TYR A 350 5.24 5.59 -6.90
N SER A 351 6.02 4.52 -6.96
CA SER A 351 5.52 3.14 -6.86
C SER A 351 6.40 2.35 -5.90
N SER A 352 5.78 1.51 -5.10
CA SER A 352 6.45 0.70 -4.09
C SER A 352 5.93 -0.74 -4.09
N TYR A 353 6.79 -1.68 -3.74
CA TYR A 353 6.49 -3.08 -3.56
C TYR A 353 7.24 -3.61 -2.35
N ILE A 354 6.58 -4.42 -1.54
CA ILE A 354 7.17 -5.27 -0.53
C ILE A 354 6.53 -6.64 -0.61
N GLY A 355 7.33 -7.69 -0.62
CA GLY A 355 6.83 -9.05 -0.62
C GLY A 355 7.79 -10.01 0.06
N PHE A 356 7.27 -11.13 0.56
CA PHE A 356 8.04 -12.18 1.20
C PHE A 356 7.44 -13.56 1.00
N ASP A 357 8.33 -14.56 1.05
CA ASP A 357 8.05 -15.97 1.12
C ASP A 357 8.50 -16.47 2.52
N LYS A 358 7.53 -16.67 3.39
CA LYS A 358 7.81 -17.12 4.79
C LYS A 358 8.50 -18.49 4.83
N ARG A 359 8.16 -19.39 3.90
CA ARG A 359 8.70 -20.76 3.90
C ARG A 359 10.21 -20.79 3.66
N ASN A 360 10.66 -20.04 2.65
CA ASN A 360 12.07 -19.97 2.29
C ASN A 360 12.77 -18.77 2.93
N ARG A 361 12.05 -17.97 3.72
CA ARG A 361 12.55 -16.75 4.38
C ARG A 361 13.24 -15.79 3.40
N ASN A 362 12.58 -15.57 2.27
CA ASN A 362 12.98 -14.61 1.25
C ASN A 362 12.12 -13.36 1.33
N ALA A 363 12.69 -12.20 1.02
CA ALA A 363 11.92 -10.98 0.86
C ALA A 363 12.51 -10.09 -0.24
N VAL A 364 11.66 -9.28 -0.85
CA VAL A 364 12.04 -8.26 -1.83
C VAL A 364 11.29 -6.97 -1.54
N VAL A 365 12.04 -5.86 -1.54
CA VAL A 365 11.50 -4.50 -1.46
C VAL A 365 11.91 -3.75 -2.73
N VAL A 366 10.97 -3.07 -3.36
CA VAL A 366 11.26 -2.16 -4.49
C VAL A 366 10.64 -0.81 -4.22
N LEU A 367 11.48 0.23 -4.21
CA LEU A 367 11.03 1.62 -4.09
C LEU A 367 11.51 2.39 -5.31
N GLN A 368 10.62 3.12 -5.97
CA GLN A 368 10.94 3.94 -7.11
C GLN A 368 10.19 5.28 -7.07
N ASN A 369 10.85 6.31 -7.55
CA ASN A 369 10.30 7.66 -7.66
C ASN A 369 9.75 7.97 -9.05
N SER A 370 9.14 6.99 -9.68
CA SER A 370 8.35 7.13 -10.91
C SER A 370 7.06 6.32 -10.76
N PHE A 371 5.93 6.91 -11.17
CA PHE A 371 4.64 6.23 -11.05
C PHE A 371 4.45 5.21 -12.17
N ASN A 372 4.68 3.94 -11.90
CA ASN A 372 4.42 2.84 -12.84
C ASN A 372 3.44 1.85 -12.23
N TRP A 373 2.33 1.55 -12.93
CA TRP A 373 1.25 0.70 -12.44
C TRP A 373 1.67 -0.72 -12.08
N SER A 374 2.66 -1.24 -12.75
CA SER A 374 3.13 -2.59 -12.52
C SER A 374 4.50 -2.57 -11.90
N ASN A 375 4.60 -2.95 -10.63
CA ASN A 375 5.87 -3.18 -9.98
C ASN A 375 6.25 -4.68 -10.07
N TYR A 376 6.16 -5.24 -11.28
CA TYR A 376 6.42 -6.67 -11.52
C TYR A 376 7.84 -7.10 -11.18
N ILE A 377 8.80 -6.18 -11.14
CA ILE A 377 10.19 -6.54 -10.85
C ILE A 377 10.33 -7.17 -9.46
N GLY A 378 9.64 -6.63 -8.44
CA GLY A 378 9.64 -7.20 -7.09
C GLY A 378 9.07 -8.61 -7.07
N GLN A 379 7.89 -8.80 -7.66
CA GLN A 379 7.23 -10.11 -7.75
C GLN A 379 8.07 -11.13 -8.52
N THR A 380 8.72 -10.70 -9.61
CA THR A 380 9.57 -11.57 -10.43
C THR A 380 10.80 -12.06 -9.66
N ILE A 381 11.49 -11.15 -8.99
CA ILE A 381 12.68 -11.51 -8.19
C ILE A 381 12.26 -12.48 -7.09
N LEU A 382 11.20 -12.16 -6.34
CA LEU A 382 10.73 -12.99 -5.23
C LEU A 382 10.29 -14.39 -5.68
N THR A 383 9.58 -14.49 -6.80
CA THR A 383 9.16 -15.77 -7.39
C THR A 383 10.37 -16.62 -7.80
N ARG A 384 11.40 -16.01 -8.38
CA ARG A 384 12.66 -16.73 -8.73
C ARG A 384 13.37 -17.25 -7.49
N LEU A 385 13.51 -16.43 -6.46
CA LEU A 385 14.12 -16.86 -5.20
C LEU A 385 13.37 -18.03 -4.58
N ALA A 386 12.04 -17.96 -4.57
CA ALA A 386 11.19 -19.02 -4.06
C ALA A 386 11.27 -20.33 -4.88
N GLN A 387 11.62 -20.26 -6.16
CA GLN A 387 11.85 -21.43 -7.02
C GLN A 387 13.23 -22.07 -6.83
N GLN A 388 14.25 -21.26 -6.57
CA GLN A 388 15.62 -21.73 -6.34
C GLN A 388 15.77 -22.54 -5.05
N GLY A 389 14.99 -22.25 -4.01
CA GLY A 389 14.98 -23.05 -2.77
C GLY A 389 14.38 -24.45 -2.88
N LYS A 390 14.01 -24.90 -4.09
CA LYS A 390 13.51 -26.27 -4.35
C LYS A 390 14.58 -27.21 -4.94
N GLY A 391 15.80 -26.74 -5.12
CA GLY A 391 16.88 -27.46 -5.81
C GLY A 391 17.87 -28.19 -4.90
N ASP A 392 17.62 -28.25 -3.58
CA ASP A 392 18.45 -28.99 -2.62
C ASP A 392 17.64 -30.10 -1.93
#